data_62d27b69c3302cda0b6bfc5778c86cb5
#
_entry.id   62d27b69c3302cda0b6bfc5778c86cb5
#
_cell.length_a   1.000
_cell.length_b   1.000
_cell.length_c   1.000
_cell.angle_alpha   90.00
_cell.angle_beta   90.00
_cell.angle_gamma   90.00
#
_symmetry.space_group_name_H-M   'P 1'
#
loop_
_entity.id
_entity.type
_entity.pdbx_description
1 polymer ?
#
loop_
_entity_poly.entity_id
_entity_poly.type
_entity_poly.pdbx_seq_one_letter_code
_entity_poly.pdbx_strand_id
1 'polypeptide(L)'
;MPTIQQLVRKGRKELTKKSKSRALDSCPQRRGVCTRVYTTTPKKPNSALRKVARVRLSNGFEVTAYIPGEGHNLQEHSVVLIRGGRVKDLPGVRYHILRGNLDTQGVANRKKRRSLYGTKKGK
;
A
#
# COMPACT_ATOMS: atom_id res chain seq x y z
N MET A 1 -33.56 14.72 15.47
CA MET A 1 -32.80 15.86 15.99
C MET A 1 -32.81 15.86 17.52
N PRO A 2 -31.67 15.88 18.19
CA PRO A 2 -31.64 15.94 19.64
C PRO A 2 -32.09 17.31 20.15
N THR A 3 -32.73 17.30 21.31
CA THR A 3 -33.14 18.55 21.96
C THR A 3 -31.95 19.17 22.70
N ILE A 4 -32.11 20.45 23.07
CA ILE A 4 -31.06 21.16 23.83
C ILE A 4 -30.78 20.45 25.15
N GLN A 5 -31.81 19.96 25.83
CA GLN A 5 -31.64 19.20 27.07
C GLN A 5 -30.84 17.93 26.89
N GLN A 6 -31.05 17.21 25.77
CA GLN A 6 -30.29 16.01 25.44
C GLN A 6 -28.81 16.35 25.19
N LEU A 7 -28.53 17.45 24.52
CA LEU A 7 -27.14 17.87 24.29
C LEU A 7 -26.45 18.29 25.58
N VAL A 8 -27.17 18.97 26.49
CA VAL A 8 -26.61 19.34 27.81
C VAL A 8 -26.31 18.10 28.63
N ARG A 9 -27.18 17.10 28.59
CA ARG A 9 -27.04 15.88 29.39
C ARG A 9 -25.95 14.96 28.88
N LYS A 10 -25.89 14.71 27.56
CA LYS A 10 -24.99 13.74 26.94
C LYS A 10 -23.80 14.36 26.21
N GLY A 11 -23.89 15.63 25.85
CA GLY A 11 -22.88 16.31 25.05
C GLY A 11 -22.84 15.80 23.61
N ARG A 12 -21.89 16.28 22.87
CA ARG A 12 -21.64 15.83 21.49
C ARG A 12 -20.44 14.91 21.47
N LYS A 13 -20.55 13.84 20.72
CA LYS A 13 -19.41 12.93 20.49
C LYS A 13 -18.82 13.25 19.13
N GLU A 14 -17.53 13.42 19.10
CA GLU A 14 -16.82 13.60 17.84
C GLU A 14 -16.77 12.26 17.11
N LEU A 15 -17.01 12.32 15.79
CA LEU A 15 -16.90 11.14 14.95
C LEU A 15 -15.43 10.80 14.74
N THR A 16 -15.06 9.57 15.07
CA THR A 16 -13.72 9.10 14.84
C THR A 16 -13.58 8.65 13.40
N LYS A 17 -12.62 9.25 12.70
CA LYS A 17 -12.35 8.87 11.32
C LYS A 17 -11.59 7.54 11.29
N LYS A 18 -12.18 6.54 10.63
CA LYS A 18 -11.54 5.25 10.48
C LYS A 18 -10.42 5.32 9.45
N SER A 19 -9.31 4.69 9.77
CA SER A 19 -8.20 4.57 8.82
C SER A 19 -8.59 3.65 7.67
N LYS A 20 -8.21 4.06 6.46
CA LYS A 20 -8.37 3.21 5.27
C LYS A 20 -7.26 2.17 5.15
N SER A 21 -6.23 2.28 5.96
CA SER A 21 -5.07 1.38 5.97
C SER A 21 -5.04 0.52 7.23
N ARG A 22 -6.13 -0.18 7.49
CA ARG A 22 -6.30 -0.98 8.72
C ARG A 22 -5.23 -2.03 8.92
N ALA A 23 -4.75 -2.62 7.82
CA ALA A 23 -3.77 -3.69 7.90
C ALA A 23 -2.41 -3.23 8.43
N LEU A 24 -2.13 -1.93 8.38
CA LEU A 24 -0.89 -1.38 8.93
C LEU A 24 -0.91 -1.24 10.45
N ASP A 25 -2.09 -1.27 11.06
CA ASP A 25 -2.27 -1.26 12.52
C ASP A 25 -1.47 -0.13 13.19
N SER A 26 -1.75 1.10 12.74
CA SER A 26 -1.12 2.35 13.23
C SER A 26 0.39 2.43 13.04
N CYS A 27 0.94 1.64 12.12
CA CYS A 27 2.35 1.69 11.77
C CYS A 27 2.52 2.38 10.41
N PRO A 28 3.62 3.13 10.18
CA PRO A 28 3.84 3.74 8.86
C PRO A 28 4.13 2.71 7.78
N GLN A 29 4.81 1.61 8.14
CA GLN A 29 5.07 0.50 7.23
C GLN A 29 4.93 -0.82 7.98
N ARG A 30 4.76 -1.90 7.22
CA ARG A 30 4.63 -3.23 7.81
C ARG A 30 5.30 -4.25 6.88
N ARG A 31 6.02 -5.19 7.47
CA ARG A 31 6.67 -6.27 6.73
C ARG A 31 5.66 -7.37 6.41
N GLY A 32 5.84 -7.99 5.27
CA GLY A 32 5.01 -9.12 4.86
C GLY A 32 5.74 -10.02 3.88
N VAL A 33 5.10 -11.12 3.56
CA VAL A 33 5.62 -12.12 2.60
C VAL A 33 4.64 -12.19 1.42
N CYS A 34 5.18 -12.14 0.21
CA CYS A 34 4.35 -12.27 -0.99
C CYS A 34 3.80 -13.69 -1.10
N THR A 35 2.48 -13.81 -1.16
CA THR A 35 1.83 -15.11 -1.39
C THR A 35 1.56 -15.33 -2.86
N ARG A 36 1.42 -14.25 -3.63
CA ARG A 36 1.18 -14.32 -5.06
C ARG A 36 1.61 -13.00 -5.70
N VAL A 37 2.26 -13.08 -6.86
CA VAL A 37 2.63 -11.89 -7.64
C VAL A 37 1.97 -12.03 -9.02
N TYR A 38 1.25 -11.02 -9.45
CA TYR A 38 0.50 -11.06 -10.68
C TYR A 38 0.29 -9.67 -11.25
N THR A 39 -0.35 -9.59 -12.41
CA THR A 39 -0.72 -8.33 -13.03
C THR A 39 -2.23 -8.19 -13.04
N THR A 40 -2.70 -6.95 -13.04
CA THR A 40 -4.13 -6.65 -13.10
C THR A 40 -4.36 -5.44 -13.99
N THR A 41 -5.56 -5.37 -14.57
CA THR A 41 -5.95 -4.23 -15.37
C THR A 41 -6.57 -3.14 -14.48
N PRO A 42 -6.35 -1.85 -14.81
CA PRO A 42 -6.96 -0.77 -14.05
C PRO A 42 -8.43 -0.59 -14.42
N LYS A 43 -9.11 0.29 -13.69
CA LYS A 43 -10.49 0.67 -14.00
C LYS A 43 -10.54 1.41 -15.32
N LYS A 44 -11.69 1.29 -16.02
CA LYS A 44 -11.95 2.15 -17.18
C LYS A 44 -11.89 3.63 -16.79
N PRO A 45 -11.39 4.53 -17.63
CA PRO A 45 -11.00 4.34 -19.04
C PRO A 45 -9.54 3.92 -19.24
N ASN A 46 -8.81 3.62 -18.18
CA ASN A 46 -7.39 3.29 -18.29
C ASN A 46 -7.19 1.84 -18.71
N SER A 47 -6.09 1.58 -19.39
CA SER A 47 -5.71 0.25 -19.82
C SER A 47 -4.20 0.07 -19.68
N ALA A 48 -3.79 -1.00 -19.02
CA ALA A 48 -2.38 -1.33 -18.81
C ALA A 48 -2.31 -2.67 -18.08
N LEU A 49 -1.09 -3.18 -17.90
CA LEU A 49 -0.85 -4.31 -17.02
C LEU A 49 -0.14 -3.77 -15.77
N ARG A 50 -0.90 -3.60 -14.69
CA ARG A 50 -0.37 -3.10 -13.42
C ARG A 50 0.15 -4.27 -12.60
N LYS A 51 1.37 -4.13 -12.08
CA LYS A 51 2.02 -5.18 -11.28
C LYS A 51 1.57 -5.05 -9.84
N VAL A 52 1.02 -6.13 -9.29
CA VAL A 52 0.56 -6.17 -7.91
C VAL A 52 1.00 -7.47 -7.25
N ALA A 53 0.99 -7.49 -5.93
CA ALA A 53 1.32 -8.67 -5.17
C ALA A 53 0.32 -8.84 -4.04
N ARG A 54 -0.06 -10.09 -3.80
CA ARG A 54 -0.83 -10.44 -2.61
C ARG A 54 0.17 -10.70 -1.50
N VAL A 55 0.09 -9.93 -0.41
CA VAL A 55 1.08 -9.96 0.66
C VAL A 55 0.41 -10.32 1.97
N ARG A 56 0.97 -11.30 2.66
CA ARG A 56 0.55 -11.66 4.01
C ARG A 56 1.44 -10.90 5.00
N LEU A 57 0.84 -10.03 5.79
CA LEU A 57 1.55 -9.18 6.72
C LEU A 57 1.92 -9.92 8.01
N SER A 58 2.91 -9.39 8.72
CA SER A 58 3.36 -9.96 9.99
C SER A 58 2.27 -10.00 11.07
N ASN A 59 1.25 -9.15 10.94
CA ASN A 59 0.11 -9.13 11.87
C ASN A 59 -1.03 -10.06 11.46
N GLY A 60 -0.85 -10.87 10.43
CA GLY A 60 -1.83 -11.86 9.99
C GLY A 60 -2.77 -11.40 8.89
N PHE A 61 -2.83 -10.09 8.59
CA PHE A 61 -3.66 -9.60 7.48
C PHE A 61 -3.05 -9.94 6.13
N GLU A 62 -3.89 -10.23 5.16
CA GLU A 62 -3.47 -10.43 3.78
C GLU A 62 -4.05 -9.32 2.92
N VAL A 63 -3.19 -8.61 2.19
CA VAL A 63 -3.57 -7.45 1.41
C VAL A 63 -2.99 -7.52 0.01
N THR A 64 -3.60 -6.77 -0.92
CA THR A 64 -3.06 -6.58 -2.25
C THR A 64 -2.31 -5.25 -2.28
N ALA A 65 -1.04 -5.28 -2.67
CA ALA A 65 -0.19 -4.10 -2.72
C ALA A 65 0.34 -3.88 -4.12
N TYR A 66 0.45 -2.61 -4.52
CA TYR A 66 0.99 -2.22 -5.82
C TYR A 66 2.51 -2.22 -5.80
N ILE A 67 3.12 -2.74 -6.86
CA ILE A 67 4.57 -2.74 -7.02
C ILE A 67 4.93 -1.55 -7.91
N PRO A 68 5.49 -0.45 -7.34
CA PRO A 68 5.77 0.75 -8.13
C PRO A 68 7.05 0.60 -8.98
N GLY A 69 7.14 1.42 -10.02
CA GLY A 69 8.30 1.48 -10.89
C GLY A 69 8.24 0.53 -12.06
N GLU A 70 9.29 0.53 -12.86
CA GLU A 70 9.41 -0.31 -14.04
C GLU A 70 10.16 -1.61 -13.70
N GLY A 71 9.46 -2.73 -13.84
CA GLY A 71 10.05 -4.04 -13.57
C GLY A 71 10.26 -4.33 -12.09
N HIS A 72 10.37 -5.57 -11.74
CA HIS A 72 10.63 -6.01 -10.37
C HIS A 72 11.21 -7.43 -10.39
N ASN A 73 11.75 -7.83 -9.25
CA ASN A 73 12.28 -9.18 -9.05
C ASN A 73 11.47 -10.01 -8.05
N LEU A 74 10.27 -9.56 -7.73
CA LEU A 74 9.44 -10.21 -6.73
C LEU A 74 8.85 -11.53 -7.25
N GLN A 75 8.76 -12.48 -6.36
CA GLN A 75 8.16 -13.77 -6.64
C GLN A 75 7.49 -14.28 -5.38
N GLU A 76 6.82 -15.42 -5.46
CA GLU A 76 6.20 -16.05 -4.31
C GLU A 76 7.24 -16.24 -3.19
N HIS A 77 6.85 -15.97 -1.95
CA HIS A 77 7.68 -16.05 -0.74
C HIS A 77 8.72 -14.93 -0.59
N SER A 78 8.73 -13.92 -1.46
CA SER A 78 9.58 -12.74 -1.26
C SER A 78 9.12 -11.95 -0.05
N VAL A 79 10.08 -11.50 0.77
CA VAL A 79 9.80 -10.65 1.93
C VAL A 79 9.82 -9.20 1.47
N VAL A 80 8.74 -8.46 1.77
CA VAL A 80 8.58 -7.07 1.33
C VAL A 80 8.13 -6.19 2.48
N LEU A 81 8.34 -4.90 2.31
CA LEU A 81 7.86 -3.88 3.23
C LEU A 81 6.78 -3.07 2.50
N ILE A 82 5.61 -2.94 3.12
CA ILE A 82 4.51 -2.19 2.51
C ILE A 82 4.19 -0.94 3.31
N ARG A 83 3.63 0.05 2.62
CA ARG A 83 3.14 1.28 3.21
C ARG A 83 1.71 1.55 2.76
N GLY A 84 1.04 2.46 3.46
CA GLY A 84 -0.28 2.90 3.04
C GLY A 84 -0.20 3.73 1.76
N GLY A 85 -1.31 3.82 1.08
CA GLY A 85 -1.44 4.58 -0.16
C GLY A 85 -2.26 3.81 -1.16
N ARG A 86 -3.41 4.37 -1.51
CA ARG A 86 -4.33 3.72 -2.45
C ARG A 86 -3.89 3.98 -3.89
N VAL A 87 -4.08 2.98 -4.74
CA VAL A 87 -3.94 3.16 -6.19
C VAL A 87 -5.34 3.39 -6.75
N LYS A 88 -5.58 4.61 -7.23
CA LYS A 88 -6.90 5.02 -7.71
C LYS A 88 -7.39 4.17 -8.89
N ASP A 89 -6.48 3.78 -9.77
CA ASP A 89 -6.79 2.98 -10.95
C ASP A 89 -7.14 1.52 -10.65
N LEU A 90 -6.75 1.03 -9.48
CA LEU A 90 -6.91 -0.39 -9.15
C LEU A 90 -7.88 -0.56 -7.99
N PRO A 91 -8.98 -1.30 -8.21
CA PRO A 91 -9.95 -1.52 -7.13
C PRO A 91 -9.36 -2.43 -6.04
N GLY A 92 -9.57 -2.05 -4.79
CA GLY A 92 -9.14 -2.84 -3.64
C GLY A 92 -7.66 -2.77 -3.31
N VAL A 93 -6.86 -2.01 -4.07
CA VAL A 93 -5.43 -1.85 -3.79
C VAL A 93 -5.23 -0.60 -2.94
N ARG A 94 -4.91 -0.80 -1.66
CA ARG A 94 -4.78 0.29 -0.67
C ARG A 94 -3.36 0.46 -0.16
N TYR A 95 -2.41 -0.29 -0.70
CA TYR A 95 -1.05 -0.34 -0.19
C TYR A 95 -0.06 -0.34 -1.34
N HIS A 96 1.16 0.09 -1.03
CA HIS A 96 2.29 0.07 -1.98
C HIS A 96 3.43 -0.71 -1.36
N ILE A 97 4.18 -1.44 -2.19
CA ILE A 97 5.43 -2.08 -1.79
C ILE A 97 6.55 -1.06 -1.91
N LEU A 98 7.40 -0.97 -0.87
CA LEU A 98 8.56 -0.07 -0.89
C LEU A 98 9.69 -0.71 -1.67
N ARG A 99 10.21 0.01 -2.67
CA ARG A 99 11.34 -0.43 -3.49
C ARG A 99 12.65 -0.17 -2.73
N GLY A 100 13.60 -1.08 -2.90
CA GLY A 100 14.93 -0.96 -2.28
C GLY A 100 15.01 -1.44 -0.85
N ASN A 101 13.99 -2.14 -0.35
CA ASN A 101 13.95 -2.68 1.00
C ASN A 101 13.71 -4.19 0.96
N LEU A 102 14.31 -4.91 1.91
CA LEU A 102 14.16 -6.36 2.04
C LEU A 102 14.45 -7.06 0.71
N ASP A 103 13.56 -7.92 0.23
CA ASP A 103 13.75 -8.66 -1.02
C ASP A 103 13.38 -7.86 -2.27
N THR A 104 12.87 -6.66 -2.12
CA THR A 104 12.49 -5.81 -3.25
C THR A 104 13.67 -4.94 -3.68
N GLN A 105 14.21 -5.19 -4.88
CA GLN A 105 15.27 -4.36 -5.43
C GLN A 105 14.71 -3.02 -5.88
N GLY A 106 15.58 -2.00 -5.90
CA GLY A 106 15.23 -0.70 -6.47
C GLY A 106 15.08 -0.80 -7.99
N VAL A 107 14.51 0.25 -8.58
CA VAL A 107 14.34 0.32 -10.04
C VAL A 107 15.70 0.58 -10.67
N ALA A 108 16.13 -0.31 -11.58
CA ALA A 108 17.40 -0.18 -12.27
C ALA A 108 17.41 1.03 -13.21
N ASN A 109 18.54 1.70 -13.29
CA ASN A 109 18.76 2.83 -14.22
C ASN A 109 17.82 4.02 -14.01
N ARG A 110 17.21 4.13 -12.86
CA ARG A 110 16.35 5.27 -12.53
C ARG A 110 17.21 6.46 -12.14
N LYS A 111 17.01 7.60 -12.81
CA LYS A 111 17.82 8.82 -12.56
C LYS A 111 17.07 9.91 -11.82
N LYS A 112 15.73 9.94 -11.94
CA LYS A 112 14.88 10.94 -11.29
C LYS A 112 14.06 10.30 -10.18
N ARG A 113 13.85 11.05 -9.08
CA ARG A 113 13.05 10.59 -7.93
C ARG A 113 13.50 9.23 -7.41
N ARG A 114 14.81 9.04 -7.33
CA ARG A 114 15.41 7.75 -6.98
C ARG A 114 14.97 7.24 -5.62
N SER A 115 14.76 8.13 -4.65
CA SER A 115 14.33 7.73 -3.31
C SER A 115 12.96 7.05 -3.30
N LEU A 116 12.07 7.43 -4.21
CA LEU A 116 10.74 6.81 -4.30
C LEU A 116 10.81 5.37 -4.82
N TYR A 117 11.87 5.04 -5.55
CA TYR A 117 12.01 3.73 -6.19
C TYR A 117 13.25 2.95 -5.71
N GLY A 118 13.85 3.40 -4.61
CA GLY A 118 14.96 2.68 -3.99
C GLY A 118 16.22 2.57 -4.85
N THR A 119 16.46 3.55 -5.71
CA THR A 119 17.62 3.54 -6.62
C THR A 119 18.76 4.34 -6.03
N LYS A 120 19.95 3.75 -6.02
CA LYS A 120 21.16 4.43 -5.57
C LYS A 120 21.63 5.45 -6.60
N LYS A 121 22.37 6.46 -6.12
CA LYS A 121 22.93 7.48 -7.01
C LYS A 121 23.91 6.83 -7.97
N GLY A 122 23.68 7.01 -9.27
CA GLY A 122 24.60 6.57 -10.30
C GLY A 122 25.82 7.47 -10.36
N LYS A 123 26.90 6.94 -10.90
CA LYS A 123 28.10 7.75 -11.13
C LYS A 123 27.94 8.63 -12.38
#